data_1040eba88439bfca1d9fb465da101686
#
_entry.id   1040eba88439bfca1d9fb465da101686
#
_cell.length_a   1.000
_cell.length_b   1.000
_cell.length_c   1.000
_cell.angle_alpha   90.00
_cell.angle_beta   90.00
_cell.angle_gamma   90.00
#
_symmetry.space_group_name_H-M   'P 1'
#
loop_
_entity.id
_entity.type
_entity.pdbx_description
1 polymer ?
#
loop_
_entity_poly.entity_id
_entity_poly.type
_entity_poly.pdbx_seq_one_letter_code
_entity_poly.pdbx_strand_id
1 'polypeptide(L)'
;AVWQTFDALKEVNRPEEIDWKSIPSMQTIAWKTGTSYGFRDAWAVGVTPRYAVGVWVGNATGEGKPGLVGAQTAGPVLFEVFNYLPSSSWFERPTGVFIDAEVCRQSGHLKGRFCEETDTVLILPSGLRTESCPYHHFITLSADEKYRIYENCANTEPTFQRSWFALPPVWEWYYKQHHPEYKPLPPFKSGCGEDSFQPMQFIYPPMNARIKLPKQLDGNKGFITVELAHNNPEAIVFWHLDDIYLMQTQDFHKISLQPEPGKHSLTAVDGEGNTV
;
A
#
# COMPACT_ATOMS: atom_id res chain seq x y z
N ALA A 1 4.95 5.98 -22.38
CA ALA A 1 3.84 5.32 -21.70
C ALA A 1 3.76 3.83 -22.09
N VAL A 2 3.52 3.45 -23.37
CA VAL A 2 3.28 2.04 -23.79
C VAL A 2 4.42 1.10 -23.37
N TRP A 3 5.67 1.46 -23.67
CA TRP A 3 6.84 0.64 -23.31
C TRP A 3 6.93 0.41 -21.79
N GLN A 4 6.74 1.46 -20.97
CA GLN A 4 6.74 1.35 -19.50
C GLN A 4 5.60 0.48 -18.99
N THR A 5 4.41 0.56 -19.63
CA THR A 5 3.28 -0.31 -19.26
C THR A 5 3.64 -1.78 -19.50
N PHE A 6 4.20 -2.11 -20.66
CA PHE A 6 4.61 -3.48 -20.95
C PHE A 6 5.78 -3.92 -20.06
N ASP A 7 6.71 -3.02 -19.78
CA ASP A 7 7.85 -3.29 -18.90
C ASP A 7 7.40 -3.60 -17.46
N ALA A 8 6.40 -2.88 -16.95
CA ALA A 8 5.78 -3.20 -15.66
C ALA A 8 4.99 -4.52 -15.70
N LEU A 9 4.25 -4.77 -16.80
CA LEU A 9 3.43 -5.98 -16.91
C LEU A 9 4.21 -7.27 -17.13
N LYS A 10 5.47 -7.20 -17.58
CA LYS A 10 6.35 -8.39 -17.64
C LYS A 10 6.73 -8.91 -16.25
N GLU A 11 6.68 -8.06 -15.23
CA GLU A 11 7.05 -8.41 -13.86
C GLU A 11 5.93 -9.13 -13.09
N VAL A 12 4.72 -9.22 -13.65
CA VAL A 12 3.59 -9.91 -13.03
C VAL A 12 3.90 -11.40 -12.88
N ASN A 13 3.70 -11.94 -11.68
CA ASN A 13 3.93 -13.35 -11.39
C ASN A 13 3.03 -14.24 -12.24
N ARG A 14 3.60 -15.28 -12.84
CA ARG A 14 2.85 -16.27 -13.60
C ARG A 14 2.17 -17.27 -12.67
N PRO A 15 0.96 -17.74 -13.00
CA PRO A 15 0.34 -18.82 -12.25
C PRO A 15 1.24 -20.06 -12.25
N GLU A 16 1.40 -20.67 -11.06
CA GLU A 16 2.13 -21.95 -10.89
C GLU A 16 3.64 -21.91 -11.18
N GLU A 17 4.20 -20.78 -11.63
CA GLU A 17 5.61 -20.62 -11.98
C GLU A 17 6.30 -19.60 -11.07
N ILE A 18 6.75 -20.04 -9.89
CA ILE A 18 7.36 -19.15 -8.87
C ILE A 18 8.68 -18.55 -9.37
N ASP A 19 9.49 -19.29 -10.13
CA ASP A 19 10.84 -18.91 -10.57
C ASP A 19 10.99 -18.73 -12.09
N TRP A 20 9.94 -18.39 -12.80
CA TRP A 20 9.99 -18.26 -14.26
C TRP A 20 11.10 -17.30 -14.76
N LYS A 21 11.46 -16.30 -13.97
CA LYS A 21 12.52 -15.32 -14.31
C LYS A 21 13.92 -15.94 -14.34
N SER A 22 14.12 -17.04 -13.63
CA SER A 22 15.39 -17.75 -13.57
C SER A 22 15.56 -18.78 -14.69
N ILE A 23 14.51 -19.04 -15.48
CA ILE A 23 14.53 -20.01 -16.57
C ILE A 23 14.80 -19.29 -17.91
N PRO A 24 16.03 -19.38 -18.47
CA PRO A 24 16.42 -18.60 -19.67
C PRO A 24 15.63 -18.93 -20.94
N SER A 25 14.98 -20.10 -20.99
CA SER A 25 14.18 -20.56 -22.15
C SER A 25 12.76 -19.98 -22.14
N MET A 26 12.31 -19.37 -21.06
CA MET A 26 10.97 -18.81 -20.97
C MET A 26 10.88 -17.44 -21.65
N GLN A 27 9.92 -17.31 -22.56
CA GLN A 27 9.68 -16.05 -23.26
C GLN A 27 9.15 -14.98 -22.30
N THR A 28 9.69 -13.77 -22.40
CA THR A 28 9.16 -12.60 -21.70
C THR A 28 7.85 -12.13 -22.32
N ILE A 29 6.80 -12.05 -21.53
CA ILE A 29 5.45 -11.69 -21.96
C ILE A 29 4.92 -10.62 -21.00
N ALA A 30 4.48 -9.48 -21.53
CA ALA A 30 3.67 -8.53 -20.77
C ALA A 30 2.26 -9.07 -20.68
N TRP A 31 1.73 -9.30 -19.48
CA TRP A 31 0.41 -9.90 -19.35
C TRP A 31 -0.40 -9.33 -18.20
N LYS A 32 -1.73 -9.44 -18.34
CA LYS A 32 -2.69 -8.98 -17.33
C LYS A 32 -3.94 -9.84 -17.37
N THR A 33 -4.50 -10.10 -16.19
CA THR A 33 -5.78 -10.78 -16.04
C THR A 33 -6.90 -9.82 -15.71
N GLY A 34 -8.11 -10.23 -16.00
CA GLY A 34 -9.35 -9.62 -15.57
C GLY A 34 -10.33 -10.69 -15.08
N THR A 35 -11.10 -10.36 -14.06
CA THR A 35 -12.22 -11.17 -13.58
C THR A 35 -13.41 -10.24 -13.44
N SER A 36 -14.52 -10.55 -14.11
CA SER A 36 -15.73 -9.76 -13.99
C SER A 36 -16.44 -9.98 -12.66
N TYR A 37 -17.25 -9.01 -12.26
CA TYR A 37 -18.09 -9.14 -11.08
C TYR A 37 -19.01 -10.35 -11.17
N GLY A 38 -19.07 -11.14 -10.09
CA GLY A 38 -19.86 -12.37 -10.04
C GLY A 38 -19.23 -13.56 -10.77
N PHE A 39 -17.93 -13.52 -11.08
CA PHE A 39 -17.18 -14.62 -11.72
C PHE A 39 -17.79 -15.07 -13.05
N ARG A 40 -18.27 -14.14 -13.87
CA ARG A 40 -18.89 -14.42 -15.17
C ARG A 40 -17.85 -14.62 -16.27
N ASP A 41 -16.78 -13.81 -16.22
CA ASP A 41 -15.74 -13.79 -17.23
C ASP A 41 -14.37 -13.79 -16.57
N ALA A 42 -13.51 -14.67 -17.03
CA ALA A 42 -12.10 -14.72 -16.71
C ALA A 42 -11.30 -14.40 -17.97
N TRP A 43 -10.52 -13.33 -17.93
CA TRP A 43 -9.68 -12.88 -19.05
C TRP A 43 -8.21 -12.99 -18.69
N ALA A 44 -7.41 -13.34 -19.68
CA ALA A 44 -5.98 -13.13 -19.67
C ALA A 44 -5.54 -12.58 -21.04
N VAL A 45 -4.77 -11.50 -21.02
CA VAL A 45 -4.22 -10.89 -22.25
C VAL A 45 -2.71 -10.82 -22.09
N GLY A 46 -1.99 -11.32 -23.09
CA GLY A 46 -0.54 -11.30 -23.15
C GLY A 46 -0.05 -10.66 -24.45
N VAL A 47 1.06 -9.95 -24.37
CA VAL A 47 1.65 -9.22 -25.50
C VAL A 47 3.16 -9.45 -25.56
N THR A 48 3.63 -9.71 -26.74
CA THR A 48 5.04 -9.72 -27.14
C THR A 48 5.22 -8.80 -28.35
N PRO A 49 6.44 -8.50 -28.80
CA PRO A 49 6.63 -7.68 -30.01
C PRO A 49 5.96 -8.24 -31.29
N ARG A 50 5.70 -9.53 -31.32
CA ARG A 50 5.14 -10.20 -32.51
C ARG A 50 3.68 -10.61 -32.37
N TYR A 51 3.22 -10.86 -31.15
CA TYR A 51 1.91 -11.45 -30.88
C TYR A 51 1.18 -10.73 -29.77
N ALA A 52 -0.12 -10.59 -29.94
CA ALA A 52 -1.07 -10.26 -28.89
C ALA A 52 -2.07 -11.42 -28.81
N VAL A 53 -2.16 -12.04 -27.63
CA VAL A 53 -3.04 -13.17 -27.38
C VAL A 53 -4.03 -12.78 -26.29
N GLY A 54 -5.31 -13.00 -26.54
CA GLY A 54 -6.38 -12.85 -25.56
C GLY A 54 -7.06 -14.20 -25.34
N VAL A 55 -7.20 -14.58 -24.07
CA VAL A 55 -7.93 -15.77 -23.64
C VAL A 55 -9.12 -15.36 -22.82
N TRP A 56 -10.28 -15.83 -23.20
CA TRP A 56 -11.50 -15.69 -22.43
C TRP A 56 -12.01 -17.06 -22.01
N VAL A 57 -12.36 -17.19 -20.74
CA VAL A 57 -13.02 -18.36 -20.18
C VAL A 57 -14.28 -17.88 -19.49
N GLY A 58 -15.42 -18.42 -19.86
CA GLY A 58 -16.70 -17.99 -19.33
C GLY A 58 -17.85 -18.87 -19.80
N ASN A 59 -19.05 -18.53 -19.36
CA ASN A 59 -20.26 -19.20 -19.81
C ASN A 59 -20.96 -18.33 -20.87
N ALA A 60 -21.30 -18.90 -22.01
CA ALA A 60 -22.02 -18.21 -23.06
C ALA A 60 -23.40 -17.64 -22.61
N THR A 61 -23.99 -18.23 -21.58
CA THR A 61 -25.24 -17.72 -20.97
C THR A 61 -25.04 -16.51 -20.06
N GLY A 62 -23.77 -16.13 -19.75
CA GLY A 62 -23.44 -15.07 -18.80
C GLY A 62 -23.62 -15.47 -17.34
N GLU A 63 -23.88 -16.74 -17.05
CA GLU A 63 -23.98 -17.23 -15.67
C GLU A 63 -22.60 -17.28 -15.01
N GLY A 64 -22.49 -16.71 -13.79
CA GLY A 64 -21.26 -16.70 -13.03
C GLY A 64 -20.97 -18.08 -12.39
N LYS A 65 -19.71 -18.50 -12.41
CA LYS A 65 -19.24 -19.72 -11.76
C LYS A 65 -18.23 -19.35 -10.67
N PRO A 66 -18.53 -19.57 -9.39
CA PRO A 66 -17.58 -19.32 -8.30
C PRO A 66 -16.24 -19.97 -8.56
N GLY A 67 -15.14 -19.22 -8.36
CA GLY A 67 -13.78 -19.68 -8.62
C GLY A 67 -13.30 -19.46 -10.09
N LEU A 68 -14.12 -18.89 -10.96
CA LEU A 68 -13.69 -18.52 -12.31
C LEU A 68 -12.86 -17.23 -12.25
N VAL A 69 -11.57 -17.37 -11.96
CA VAL A 69 -10.63 -16.26 -11.80
C VAL A 69 -9.64 -16.24 -12.95
N GLY A 70 -9.41 -15.05 -13.53
CA GLY A 70 -8.56 -14.90 -14.71
C GLY A 70 -7.15 -15.49 -14.57
N ALA A 71 -6.51 -15.32 -13.41
CA ALA A 71 -5.19 -15.86 -13.17
C ALA A 71 -5.14 -17.40 -13.14
N GLN A 72 -6.17 -18.03 -12.59
CA GLN A 72 -6.20 -19.48 -12.36
C GLN A 72 -6.79 -20.26 -13.56
N THR A 73 -7.60 -19.62 -14.39
CA THR A 73 -8.31 -20.29 -15.50
C THR A 73 -7.83 -19.84 -16.86
N ALA A 74 -7.80 -18.55 -17.15
CA ALA A 74 -7.37 -18.01 -18.43
C ALA A 74 -5.84 -17.87 -18.55
N GLY A 75 -5.15 -17.61 -17.42
CA GLY A 75 -3.69 -17.45 -17.39
C GLY A 75 -2.92 -18.67 -17.87
N PRO A 76 -3.13 -19.88 -17.33
CA PRO A 76 -2.43 -21.09 -17.79
C PRO A 76 -2.61 -21.33 -19.31
N VAL A 77 -3.84 -21.17 -19.80
CA VAL A 77 -4.13 -21.31 -21.26
C VAL A 77 -3.38 -20.27 -22.08
N LEU A 78 -3.28 -19.02 -21.60
CA LEU A 78 -2.52 -17.97 -22.26
C LEU A 78 -1.06 -18.37 -22.45
N PHE A 79 -0.40 -18.86 -21.38
CA PHE A 79 1.00 -19.25 -21.44
C PHE A 79 1.21 -20.50 -22.30
N GLU A 80 0.28 -21.44 -22.27
CA GLU A 80 0.32 -22.61 -23.14
C GLU A 80 0.25 -22.20 -24.62
N VAL A 81 -0.62 -21.26 -24.99
CA VAL A 81 -0.66 -20.71 -26.36
C VAL A 81 0.67 -20.07 -26.73
N PHE A 82 1.28 -19.28 -25.85
CA PHE A 82 2.57 -18.67 -26.11
C PHE A 82 3.71 -19.69 -26.27
N ASN A 83 3.64 -20.85 -25.61
CA ASN A 83 4.63 -21.92 -25.75
C ASN A 83 4.61 -22.56 -27.16
N TYR A 84 3.49 -22.50 -27.88
CA TYR A 84 3.39 -22.94 -29.27
C TYR A 84 3.78 -21.87 -30.31
N LEU A 85 3.88 -20.61 -29.90
CA LEU A 85 4.25 -19.52 -30.79
C LEU A 85 5.78 -19.36 -30.82
N PRO A 86 6.34 -18.96 -31.99
CA PRO A 86 7.74 -18.64 -32.07
C PRO A 86 8.16 -17.57 -31.06
N SER A 87 9.25 -17.79 -30.37
CA SER A 87 9.78 -16.81 -29.43
C SER A 87 10.17 -15.50 -30.13
N SER A 88 10.08 -14.41 -29.42
CA SER A 88 10.51 -13.09 -29.87
C SER A 88 11.41 -12.42 -28.81
N SER A 89 12.28 -11.51 -29.26
CA SER A 89 12.96 -10.60 -28.35
C SER A 89 11.95 -9.74 -27.59
N TRP A 90 12.41 -9.11 -26.51
CA TRP A 90 11.59 -8.11 -25.82
C TRP A 90 11.48 -6.81 -26.64
N PHE A 91 10.52 -5.97 -26.30
CA PHE A 91 10.37 -4.64 -26.90
C PHE A 91 11.63 -3.80 -26.71
N GLU A 92 12.13 -3.23 -27.80
CA GLU A 92 13.24 -2.29 -27.73
C GLU A 92 12.88 -1.07 -26.88
N ARG A 93 13.79 -0.71 -25.99
CA ARG A 93 13.61 0.48 -25.18
C ARG A 93 13.73 1.74 -26.04
N PRO A 94 12.76 2.68 -25.98
CA PRO A 94 12.87 3.94 -26.71
C PRO A 94 14.11 4.71 -26.28
N THR A 95 14.96 5.08 -27.24
CA THR A 95 16.17 5.88 -26.98
C THR A 95 15.83 7.35 -26.77
N GLY A 96 16.53 8.02 -25.86
CA GLY A 96 16.38 9.45 -25.60
C GLY A 96 15.07 9.90 -24.93
N VAL A 97 14.21 8.94 -24.52
CA VAL A 97 12.93 9.23 -23.87
C VAL A 97 13.02 9.20 -22.35
N PHE A 98 13.94 8.40 -21.84
CA PHE A 98 14.11 8.18 -20.41
C PHE A 98 15.43 8.80 -19.92
N ILE A 99 15.42 9.18 -18.66
CA ILE A 99 16.58 9.64 -17.91
C ILE A 99 16.75 8.79 -16.66
N ASP A 100 17.97 8.66 -16.18
CA ASP A 100 18.25 8.04 -14.91
C ASP A 100 17.88 8.99 -13.77
N ALA A 101 17.26 8.47 -12.73
CA ALA A 101 16.96 9.21 -11.51
C ALA A 101 17.22 8.35 -10.29
N GLU A 102 17.77 8.94 -9.25
CA GLU A 102 17.90 8.29 -7.95
C GLU A 102 16.56 8.38 -7.20
N VAL A 103 16.07 7.23 -6.77
CA VAL A 103 14.86 7.10 -5.95
C VAL A 103 15.19 6.47 -4.62
N CYS A 104 14.45 6.84 -3.60
CA CYS A 104 14.52 6.20 -2.30
C CYS A 104 14.06 4.73 -2.41
N ARG A 105 14.88 3.79 -1.99
CA ARG A 105 14.58 2.35 -2.08
C ARG A 105 13.32 1.97 -1.31
N GLN A 106 13.08 2.59 -0.16
CA GLN A 106 11.95 2.24 0.71
C GLN A 106 10.63 2.86 0.25
N SER A 107 10.65 4.09 -0.27
CA SER A 107 9.41 4.80 -0.61
C SER A 107 9.11 4.90 -2.10
N GLY A 108 10.10 4.67 -2.97
CA GLY A 108 9.98 4.87 -4.42
C GLY A 108 9.91 6.34 -4.87
N HIS A 109 9.92 7.31 -3.96
CA HIS A 109 9.98 8.74 -4.29
C HIS A 109 11.37 9.11 -4.79
N LEU A 110 11.50 10.28 -5.45
CA LEU A 110 12.82 10.84 -5.72
C LEU A 110 13.62 10.93 -4.41
N LYS A 111 14.93 10.72 -4.51
CA LYS A 111 15.83 10.78 -3.36
C LYS A 111 15.63 12.08 -2.57
N GLY A 112 15.31 11.95 -1.29
CA GLY A 112 15.27 13.02 -0.32
C GLY A 112 16.63 13.23 0.36
N ARG A 113 16.76 14.33 1.09
CA ARG A 113 18.01 14.74 1.77
C ARG A 113 18.54 13.65 2.71
N PHE A 114 17.66 12.90 3.34
CA PHE A 114 18.00 11.94 4.39
C PHE A 114 17.88 10.48 3.93
N CYS A 115 17.66 10.22 2.63
CA CYS A 115 17.65 8.87 2.09
C CYS A 115 19.07 8.34 2.01
N GLU A 116 19.36 7.27 2.76
CA GLU A 116 20.68 6.61 2.76
C GLU A 116 20.75 5.56 1.64
N GLU A 117 19.67 4.81 1.45
CA GLU A 117 19.59 3.78 0.41
C GLU A 117 18.77 4.25 -0.77
N THR A 118 19.39 4.20 -1.95
CA THR A 118 18.78 4.64 -3.21
C THR A 118 18.97 3.61 -4.31
N ASP A 119 18.03 3.57 -5.23
CA ASP A 119 18.13 2.84 -6.48
C ASP A 119 18.12 3.82 -7.66
N THR A 120 18.84 3.48 -8.72
CA THR A 120 18.78 4.24 -9.97
C THR A 120 17.73 3.62 -10.87
N VAL A 121 16.72 4.40 -11.23
CA VAL A 121 15.61 3.95 -12.08
C VAL A 121 15.43 4.86 -13.29
N LEU A 122 14.90 4.30 -14.35
CA LEU A 122 14.57 5.03 -15.57
C LEU A 122 13.21 5.69 -15.44
N ILE A 123 13.18 7.00 -15.52
CA ILE A 123 11.93 7.79 -15.47
C ILE A 123 11.77 8.67 -16.70
N LEU A 124 10.55 9.10 -16.96
CA LEU A 124 10.32 10.21 -17.89
C LEU A 124 10.82 11.52 -17.27
N PRO A 125 11.30 12.49 -18.07
CA PRO A 125 11.73 13.80 -17.55
C PRO A 125 10.68 14.51 -16.70
N SER A 126 9.38 14.26 -16.95
CA SER A 126 8.28 14.76 -16.13
C SER A 126 8.29 14.21 -14.69
N GLY A 127 8.87 13.04 -14.47
CA GLY A 127 9.00 12.42 -13.15
C GLY A 127 9.90 13.21 -12.20
N LEU A 128 10.82 14.03 -12.71
CA LEU A 128 11.63 14.94 -11.87
C LEU A 128 10.82 16.04 -11.16
N ARG A 129 9.55 16.20 -11.53
CA ARG A 129 8.63 17.16 -10.87
C ARG A 129 7.89 16.56 -9.69
N THR A 130 8.04 15.25 -9.43
CA THR A 130 7.46 14.62 -8.24
C THR A 130 8.23 15.04 -7.00
N GLU A 131 7.58 14.95 -5.85
CA GLU A 131 8.19 15.29 -4.57
C GLU A 131 9.34 14.33 -4.22
N SER A 132 10.38 14.89 -3.60
CA SER A 132 11.42 14.08 -2.97
C SER A 132 10.85 13.35 -1.76
N CYS A 133 11.46 12.24 -1.37
CA CYS A 133 11.01 11.40 -0.28
C CYS A 133 10.75 12.21 1.01
N PRO A 134 9.49 12.28 1.48
CA PRO A 134 9.14 13.02 2.68
C PRO A 134 9.23 12.16 3.95
N TYR A 135 9.54 10.87 3.83
CA TYR A 135 9.42 9.88 4.92
C TYR A 135 10.72 9.62 5.66
N HIS A 136 11.87 10.09 5.15
CA HIS A 136 13.12 10.00 5.88
C HIS A 136 13.34 11.27 6.70
N HIS A 137 13.44 11.11 8.00
CA HIS A 137 13.68 12.15 8.97
C HIS A 137 15.01 11.93 9.67
N PHE A 138 15.72 13.02 9.98
CA PHE A 138 16.91 12.96 10.78
C PHE A 138 16.49 13.08 12.24
N ILE A 139 16.65 11.99 13.01
CA ILE A 139 16.21 11.92 14.40
C ILE A 139 17.39 11.77 15.34
N THR A 140 17.27 12.31 16.54
CA THR A 140 18.24 12.15 17.62
C THR A 140 17.75 11.04 18.55
N LEU A 141 18.61 10.06 18.80
CA LEU A 141 18.33 8.88 19.61
C LEU A 141 19.18 8.85 20.89
N SER A 142 18.65 8.20 21.92
CA SER A 142 19.41 7.80 23.09
C SER A 142 20.50 6.77 22.71
N ALA A 143 21.53 6.63 23.53
CA ALA A 143 22.64 5.72 23.29
C ALA A 143 22.23 4.24 23.11
N ASP A 144 21.10 3.83 23.69
CA ASP A 144 20.52 2.48 23.56
C ASP A 144 19.52 2.32 22.40
N GLU A 145 19.34 3.35 21.58
CA GLU A 145 18.40 3.43 20.43
C GLU A 145 16.91 3.25 20.77
N LYS A 146 16.54 3.25 22.04
CA LYS A 146 15.15 2.97 22.42
C LYS A 146 14.25 4.19 22.43
N TYR A 147 14.82 5.38 22.53
CA TYR A 147 14.07 6.61 22.68
C TYR A 147 14.58 7.71 21.74
N ARG A 148 13.66 8.53 21.25
CA ARG A 148 14.00 9.81 20.64
C ARG A 148 14.31 10.83 21.72
N ILE A 149 15.28 11.68 21.46
CA ILE A 149 15.68 12.77 22.34
C ILE A 149 15.43 14.09 21.62
N TYR A 150 14.70 14.98 22.26
CA TYR A 150 14.49 16.33 21.75
C TYR A 150 15.65 17.25 22.13
N GLU A 151 15.80 18.37 21.41
CA GLU A 151 16.96 19.28 21.58
C GLU A 151 17.16 19.76 23.03
N ASN A 152 16.08 19.96 23.78
CA ASN A 152 16.12 20.39 25.18
C ASN A 152 16.80 19.38 26.12
N CYS A 153 16.87 18.12 25.77
CA CYS A 153 17.48 17.05 26.54
C CYS A 153 18.79 16.52 25.95
N ALA A 154 19.17 16.91 24.76
CA ALA A 154 20.33 16.40 24.03
C ALA A 154 21.68 16.61 24.77
N ASN A 155 21.74 17.58 25.71
CA ASN A 155 22.94 17.89 26.46
C ASN A 155 23.08 17.12 27.80
N THR A 156 22.11 16.29 28.15
CA THR A 156 22.08 15.59 29.44
C THR A 156 22.64 14.17 29.39
N GLU A 157 22.75 13.60 28.17
CA GLU A 157 23.24 12.23 27.96
C GLU A 157 23.84 12.07 26.56
N PRO A 158 24.64 11.01 26.31
CA PRO A 158 25.15 10.70 25.01
C PRO A 158 24.00 10.42 24.03
N THR A 159 24.00 11.14 22.91
CA THR A 159 23.01 10.98 21.84
C THR A 159 23.71 10.83 20.50
N PHE A 160 23.05 10.24 19.55
CA PHE A 160 23.51 10.22 18.16
C PHE A 160 22.34 10.48 17.20
N GLN A 161 22.68 10.94 16.02
CA GLN A 161 21.69 11.26 14.99
C GLN A 161 21.70 10.20 13.88
N ARG A 162 20.51 9.85 13.41
CA ARG A 162 20.34 8.86 12.37
C ARG A 162 19.17 9.21 11.46
N SER A 163 19.31 8.84 10.19
CA SER A 163 18.16 8.82 9.28
C SER A 163 17.19 7.72 9.67
N TRP A 164 15.91 8.03 9.70
CA TRP A 164 14.85 7.10 10.04
C TRP A 164 13.71 7.19 9.05
N PHE A 165 13.28 6.03 8.55
CA PHE A 165 12.13 5.92 7.65
C PHE A 165 10.86 5.79 8.49
N ALA A 166 10.06 6.85 8.52
CA ALA A 166 8.81 6.93 9.28
C ALA A 166 7.64 7.22 8.36
N LEU A 167 6.64 6.37 8.38
CA LEU A 167 5.42 6.51 7.62
C LEU A 167 4.28 7.08 8.48
N PRO A 168 3.32 7.82 7.88
CA PRO A 168 2.08 8.14 8.55
C PRO A 168 1.35 6.87 9.02
N PRO A 169 0.54 6.92 10.11
CA PRO A 169 -0.03 5.74 10.76
C PRO A 169 -0.76 4.78 9.82
N VAL A 170 -1.57 5.30 8.91
CA VAL A 170 -2.30 4.47 7.93
C VAL A 170 -1.36 3.74 6.98
N TRP A 171 -0.34 4.43 6.47
CA TRP A 171 0.63 3.85 5.55
C TRP A 171 1.52 2.84 6.26
N GLU A 172 1.93 3.16 7.49
CA GLU A 172 2.69 2.26 8.36
C GLU A 172 1.94 0.96 8.60
N TRP A 173 0.63 1.04 8.90
CA TRP A 173 -0.23 -0.14 9.09
C TRP A 173 -0.19 -1.12 7.92
N TYR A 174 -0.35 -0.62 6.68
CA TYR A 174 -0.29 -1.48 5.50
C TYR A 174 1.14 -1.92 5.16
N TYR A 175 2.11 -1.05 5.34
CA TYR A 175 3.49 -1.32 5.00
C TYR A 175 4.07 -2.46 5.84
N LYS A 176 3.83 -2.46 7.15
CA LYS A 176 4.27 -3.51 8.09
C LYS A 176 3.80 -4.93 7.69
N GLN A 177 2.65 -5.06 7.06
CA GLN A 177 2.12 -6.36 6.65
C GLN A 177 2.98 -7.06 5.59
N HIS A 178 3.73 -6.29 4.81
CA HIS A 178 4.58 -6.78 3.73
C HIS A 178 6.08 -6.57 3.98
N HIS A 179 6.42 -5.83 5.03
CA HIS A 179 7.78 -5.43 5.39
C HIS A 179 8.06 -5.69 6.87
N PRO A 180 8.31 -6.95 7.26
CA PRO A 180 8.57 -7.32 8.66
C PRO A 180 9.84 -6.68 9.23
N GLU A 181 10.75 -6.21 8.37
CA GLU A 181 11.96 -5.47 8.73
C GLU A 181 11.71 -4.01 9.13
N TYR A 182 10.51 -3.48 8.87
CA TYR A 182 10.17 -2.09 9.19
C TYR A 182 10.24 -1.83 10.69
N LYS A 183 10.96 -0.77 11.06
CA LYS A 183 11.09 -0.33 12.45
C LYS A 183 10.24 0.91 12.67
N PRO A 184 9.21 0.84 13.54
CA PRO A 184 8.44 2.01 13.93
C PRO A 184 9.34 3.10 14.52
N LEU A 185 8.86 4.32 14.46
CA LEU A 185 9.57 5.45 15.06
C LEU A 185 9.61 5.26 16.58
N PRO A 186 10.81 5.27 17.23
CA PRO A 186 10.91 5.12 18.67
C PRO A 186 10.13 6.22 19.42
N PRO A 187 9.55 5.94 20.59
CA PRO A 187 8.88 6.95 21.38
C PRO A 187 9.87 8.00 21.89
N PHE A 188 9.37 9.17 22.27
CA PHE A 188 10.20 10.14 22.97
C PHE A 188 10.54 9.67 24.37
N LYS A 189 11.73 10.03 24.86
CA LYS A 189 12.09 9.84 26.26
C LYS A 189 11.18 10.69 27.12
N SER A 190 10.63 10.12 28.20
CA SER A 190 9.75 10.82 29.13
C SER A 190 10.39 12.14 29.62
N GLY A 191 9.66 13.25 29.48
CA GLY A 191 10.13 14.60 29.82
C GLY A 191 11.05 15.26 28.79
N CYS A 192 11.31 14.61 27.63
CA CYS A 192 12.24 15.07 26.60
C CYS A 192 11.62 15.20 25.19
N GLY A 193 10.36 15.50 25.08
CA GLY A 193 9.72 15.69 23.78
C GLY A 193 8.37 16.38 23.87
N GLU A 194 8.03 17.14 22.83
CA GLU A 194 6.66 17.49 22.51
C GLU A 194 6.30 16.72 21.24
N ASP A 195 5.29 15.86 21.31
CA ASP A 195 4.87 15.08 20.16
C ASP A 195 4.04 15.98 19.21
N SER A 196 4.68 16.44 18.13
CA SER A 196 3.97 17.00 16.99
C SER A 196 3.49 15.89 16.02
N PHE A 197 3.81 14.64 16.32
CA PHE A 197 3.48 13.48 15.48
C PHE A 197 2.15 12.90 15.94
N GLN A 198 1.14 12.91 15.06
CA GLN A 198 -0.14 12.24 15.35
C GLN A 198 0.08 10.73 15.39
N PRO A 199 -0.06 10.07 16.56
CA PRO A 199 0.21 8.64 16.68
C PRO A 199 -0.88 7.77 16.06
N MET A 200 -2.02 8.36 15.69
CA MET A 200 -3.17 7.64 15.13
C MET A 200 -3.87 8.41 14.02
N GLN A 201 -4.52 7.66 13.13
CA GLN A 201 -5.24 8.21 11.98
C GLN A 201 -6.38 7.28 11.56
N PHE A 202 -7.53 7.84 11.17
CA PHE A 202 -8.61 7.05 10.58
C PHE A 202 -8.18 6.44 9.24
N ILE A 203 -8.31 5.12 9.13
CA ILE A 203 -8.26 4.41 7.86
C ILE A 203 -9.59 4.65 7.12
N TYR A 204 -10.71 4.50 7.84
CA TYR A 204 -12.05 4.75 7.33
C TYR A 204 -12.97 5.18 8.46
N PRO A 205 -13.84 6.15 8.24
CA PRO A 205 -14.02 6.96 7.03
C PRO A 205 -12.95 8.05 6.90
N PRO A 206 -12.71 8.54 5.69
CA PRO A 206 -11.88 9.74 5.51
C PRO A 206 -12.60 10.98 6.03
N MET A 207 -11.82 12.02 6.35
CA MET A 207 -12.36 13.29 6.85
C MET A 207 -13.45 13.85 5.92
N ASN A 208 -14.55 14.34 6.49
CA ASN A 208 -15.69 14.88 5.76
C ASN A 208 -16.37 13.90 4.78
N ALA A 209 -16.26 12.61 5.00
CA ALA A 209 -16.90 11.59 4.17
C ALA A 209 -18.43 11.71 4.18
N ARG A 210 -19.04 11.52 3.01
CA ARG A 210 -20.49 11.32 2.89
C ARG A 210 -20.79 9.85 2.76
N ILE A 211 -21.43 9.26 3.76
CA ILE A 211 -21.65 7.84 3.86
C ILE A 211 -23.14 7.55 3.75
N LYS A 212 -23.49 6.63 2.85
CA LYS A 212 -24.84 6.10 2.75
C LYS A 212 -24.87 4.71 3.39
N LEU A 213 -25.59 4.58 4.49
CA LEU A 213 -25.77 3.27 5.11
C LEU A 213 -26.58 2.35 4.18
N PRO A 214 -26.13 1.12 3.94
CA PRO A 214 -26.92 0.15 3.18
C PRO A 214 -28.18 -0.22 3.97
N LYS A 215 -29.24 -0.61 3.28
CA LYS A 215 -30.37 -1.27 3.91
C LYS A 215 -30.12 -2.77 3.95
N GLN A 216 -30.39 -3.39 5.08
CA GLN A 216 -30.37 -4.84 5.20
C GLN A 216 -31.56 -5.47 4.47
N LEU A 217 -31.49 -6.78 4.22
CA LEU A 217 -32.58 -7.51 3.55
C LEU A 217 -33.90 -7.49 4.32
N ASP A 218 -33.84 -7.29 5.62
CA ASP A 218 -35.00 -7.14 6.53
C ASP A 218 -35.58 -5.71 6.56
N GLY A 219 -35.00 -4.79 5.76
CA GLY A 219 -35.42 -3.38 5.70
C GLY A 219 -34.78 -2.47 6.75
N ASN A 220 -34.06 -3.01 7.71
CA ASN A 220 -33.36 -2.25 8.74
C ASN A 220 -32.16 -1.47 8.16
N LYS A 221 -31.74 -0.40 8.87
CA LYS A 221 -30.52 0.31 8.53
C LYS A 221 -29.33 -0.61 8.72
N GLY A 222 -28.36 -0.59 7.81
CA GLY A 222 -27.10 -1.30 7.95
C GLY A 222 -26.13 -0.57 8.87
N PHE A 223 -24.98 -1.18 9.08
CA PHE A 223 -23.88 -0.64 9.88
C PHE A 223 -22.80 -0.06 8.98
N ILE A 224 -22.09 0.92 9.50
CA ILE A 224 -20.79 1.34 8.98
C ILE A 224 -19.69 0.78 9.86
N THR A 225 -18.68 0.19 9.26
CA THR A 225 -17.47 -0.20 9.97
C THR A 225 -16.48 0.95 9.91
N VAL A 226 -16.00 1.36 11.06
CA VAL A 226 -14.98 2.41 11.23
C VAL A 226 -13.68 1.74 11.63
N GLU A 227 -12.58 2.19 11.07
CA GLU A 227 -11.25 1.61 11.30
C GLU A 227 -10.20 2.73 11.46
N LEU A 228 -9.31 2.54 12.44
CA LEU A 228 -8.26 3.48 12.80
C LEU A 228 -6.91 2.73 12.89
N ALA A 229 -5.87 3.34 12.39
CA ALA A 229 -4.49 2.91 12.60
C ALA A 229 -3.87 3.67 13.78
N HIS A 230 -3.12 2.95 14.61
CA HIS A 230 -2.30 3.51 15.68
C HIS A 230 -0.87 2.99 15.57
N ASN A 231 0.14 3.85 15.79
CA ASN A 231 1.56 3.46 15.69
C ASN A 231 1.98 2.50 16.81
N ASN A 232 1.38 2.67 18.01
CA ASN A 232 1.56 1.73 19.10
C ASN A 232 0.50 0.62 19.01
N PRO A 233 0.88 -0.64 18.77
CA PRO A 233 -0.08 -1.74 18.64
C PRO A 233 -0.77 -2.10 19.97
N GLU A 234 -0.21 -1.71 21.11
CA GLU A 234 -0.77 -1.99 22.45
C GLU A 234 -1.65 -0.84 22.97
N ALA A 235 -1.80 0.24 22.19
CA ALA A 235 -2.58 1.40 22.62
C ALA A 235 -4.04 1.04 22.86
N ILE A 236 -4.64 1.66 23.87
CA ILE A 236 -6.09 1.62 24.08
C ILE A 236 -6.68 2.87 23.44
N VAL A 237 -7.67 2.70 22.60
CA VAL A 237 -8.38 3.79 21.90
C VAL A 237 -9.81 3.85 22.39
N PHE A 238 -10.24 5.02 22.84
CA PHE A 238 -11.59 5.35 23.28
C PHE A 238 -12.34 6.05 22.16
N TRP A 239 -13.52 5.53 21.82
CA TRP A 239 -14.31 5.99 20.70
C TRP A 239 -15.49 6.85 21.18
N HIS A 240 -15.69 7.98 20.52
CA HIS A 240 -16.80 8.89 20.79
C HIS A 240 -17.54 9.24 19.49
N LEU A 241 -18.85 9.31 19.54
CA LEU A 241 -19.70 9.82 18.48
C LEU A 241 -20.51 10.99 19.03
N ASP A 242 -20.38 12.17 18.45
CA ASP A 242 -21.03 13.41 18.92
C ASP A 242 -20.79 13.67 20.42
N ASP A 243 -19.53 13.50 20.85
CA ASP A 243 -19.07 13.63 22.25
C ASP A 243 -19.63 12.56 23.22
N ILE A 244 -20.37 11.58 22.74
CA ILE A 244 -20.85 10.46 23.53
C ILE A 244 -19.86 9.30 23.44
N TYR A 245 -19.37 8.86 24.58
CA TYR A 245 -18.51 7.68 24.65
C TYR A 245 -19.27 6.44 24.20
N LEU A 246 -18.65 5.67 23.30
CA LEU A 246 -19.20 4.43 22.77
C LEU A 246 -18.56 3.20 23.40
N MET A 247 -17.24 3.07 23.23
CA MET A 247 -16.49 1.92 23.68
C MET A 247 -14.97 2.17 23.58
N GLN A 248 -14.19 1.23 24.06
CA GLN A 248 -12.74 1.19 23.83
C GLN A 248 -12.33 -0.03 23.00
N THR A 249 -11.21 0.10 22.30
CA THR A 249 -10.60 -1.01 21.56
C THR A 249 -9.10 -1.07 21.88
N GLN A 250 -8.52 -2.28 21.77
CA GLN A 250 -7.11 -2.55 21.88
C GLN A 250 -6.72 -3.55 20.79
N ASP A 251 -5.48 -3.57 20.34
CA ASP A 251 -4.91 -4.40 19.26
C ASP A 251 -5.52 -4.10 17.87
N PHE A 252 -6.83 -4.20 17.73
CA PHE A 252 -7.57 -3.90 16.50
C PHE A 252 -8.58 -2.78 16.72
N HIS A 253 -8.27 -1.59 16.18
CA HIS A 253 -9.13 -0.42 16.33
C HIS A 253 -10.19 -0.38 15.23
N LYS A 254 -11.20 -1.25 15.37
CA LYS A 254 -12.31 -1.40 14.43
C LYS A 254 -13.62 -1.53 15.17
N ILE A 255 -14.58 -0.69 14.83
CA ILE A 255 -15.92 -0.68 15.44
C ILE A 255 -17.00 -0.60 14.37
N SER A 256 -18.21 -1.07 14.69
CA SER A 256 -19.38 -0.96 13.83
C SER A 256 -20.38 0.01 14.43
N LEU A 257 -20.83 0.98 13.64
CA LEU A 257 -21.73 2.05 14.05
C LEU A 257 -22.99 2.08 13.20
N GLN A 258 -24.09 2.57 13.79
CA GLN A 258 -25.36 2.78 13.10
C GLN A 258 -25.89 4.17 13.48
N PRO A 259 -25.25 5.26 13.00
CA PRO A 259 -25.68 6.61 13.32
C PRO A 259 -27.04 6.96 12.67
N GLU A 260 -27.77 7.89 13.25
CA GLU A 260 -28.94 8.46 12.63
C GLU A 260 -28.55 9.33 11.41
N PRO A 261 -29.47 9.60 10.49
CA PRO A 261 -29.19 10.51 9.38
C PRO A 261 -28.84 11.91 9.87
N GLY A 262 -27.69 12.43 9.46
CA GLY A 262 -27.25 13.74 9.89
C GLY A 262 -25.76 13.96 9.71
N LYS A 263 -25.29 15.06 10.29
CA LYS A 263 -23.86 15.35 10.42
C LYS A 263 -23.41 14.87 11.80
N HIS A 264 -22.39 14.03 11.82
CA HIS A 264 -21.83 13.46 13.03
C HIS A 264 -20.35 13.78 13.14
N SER A 265 -19.85 13.88 14.36
CA SER A 265 -18.43 13.95 14.67
C SER A 265 -18.00 12.65 15.32
N LEU A 266 -17.09 11.95 14.66
CA LEU A 266 -16.46 10.76 15.23
C LEU A 266 -15.07 11.13 15.74
N THR A 267 -14.82 10.85 17.02
CA THR A 267 -13.57 11.20 17.70
C THR A 267 -12.98 9.94 18.32
N ALA A 268 -11.68 9.74 18.14
CA ALA A 268 -10.91 8.72 18.83
C ALA A 268 -9.87 9.37 19.72
N VAL A 269 -9.73 8.87 20.94
CA VAL A 269 -8.77 9.35 21.94
C VAL A 269 -7.96 8.17 22.43
N ASP A 270 -6.62 8.27 22.48
CA ASP A 270 -5.79 7.21 23.04
C ASP A 270 -5.58 7.36 24.55
N GLY A 271 -4.89 6.39 25.16
CA GLY A 271 -4.59 6.41 26.60
C GLY A 271 -3.64 7.53 27.04
N GLU A 272 -2.97 8.19 26.11
CA GLU A 272 -2.06 9.32 26.34
C GLU A 272 -2.77 10.69 26.12
N GLY A 273 -4.02 10.67 25.67
CA GLY A 273 -4.83 11.85 25.42
C GLY A 273 -4.69 12.44 24.00
N ASN A 274 -4.00 11.77 23.09
CA ASN A 274 -3.98 12.20 21.69
C ASN A 274 -5.34 11.98 21.08
N THR A 275 -5.77 12.90 20.19
CA THR A 275 -7.13 12.91 19.62
C THR A 275 -7.10 13.05 18.11
N VAL A 276 -7.96 12.33 17.44
CA VAL A 276 -8.20 12.42 15.99
C VAL A 276 -9.69 12.37 15.68
#